data_c2670e4066b16c6abb0e58b7171eb5fd
#
_entry.id   c2670e4066b16c6abb0e58b7171eb5fd
#
_cell.length_a   1.000
_cell.length_b   1.000
_cell.length_c   1.000
_cell.angle_alpha   90.00
_cell.angle_beta   90.00
_cell.angle_gamma   90.00
#
_symmetry.space_group_name_H-M   'P 1'
#
loop_
_entity.id
_entity.type
_entity.pdbx_description
1 polymer ?
#
loop_
_entity_poly.entity_id
_entity_poly.type
_entity_poly.pdbx_seq_one_letter_code
_entity_poly.pdbx_strand_id
1 'polypeptide(L)'
;MRMKYSIRPACDADYQYCYRLTKRNMYDLFCRHWGGWVPAEFRKGFNPDNVSIVIMNERRVGYLSIKPDDQGMYIENIQLSPSLHGRGIGTEILEQLLKRHEREFIRLTTFSDNPARRLYERLGFIITEHRDGTLQMVRLPNIYMTSRVKGNN
;
A
#
# COMPACT_ATOMS: atom_id res chain seq x y z
N MET A 1 -10.87 14.52 14.64
CA MET A 1 -10.56 13.42 15.58
C MET A 1 -9.85 12.29 14.85
N ARG A 2 -8.68 11.89 15.34
CA ARG A 2 -7.97 10.74 14.78
C ARG A 2 -8.70 9.46 15.15
N MET A 3 -8.90 8.59 14.15
CA MET A 3 -9.41 7.26 14.43
C MET A 3 -8.32 6.42 15.12
N LYS A 4 -8.69 5.69 16.16
CA LYS A 4 -7.75 4.82 16.85
C LYS A 4 -7.66 3.48 16.14
N TYR A 5 -6.47 3.15 15.69
CA TYR A 5 -6.16 1.84 15.13
C TYR A 5 -4.85 1.32 15.70
N SER A 6 -4.66 0.03 15.63
CA SER A 6 -3.39 -0.62 15.92
C SER A 6 -2.99 -1.52 14.78
N ILE A 7 -1.72 -1.88 14.75
CA ILE A 7 -1.15 -2.75 13.72
C ILE A 7 -0.43 -3.88 14.42
N ARG A 8 -0.71 -5.12 14.00
CA ARG A 8 -0.01 -6.31 14.47
C ARG A 8 0.53 -7.14 13.33
N PRO A 9 1.58 -7.96 13.55
CA PRO A 9 2.03 -8.91 12.54
C PRO A 9 0.92 -9.91 12.18
N ALA A 10 0.89 -10.32 10.92
CA ALA A 10 -0.03 -11.36 10.47
C ALA A 10 0.45 -12.76 10.87
N CYS A 11 -0.49 -13.68 10.93
CA CYS A 11 -0.22 -15.09 11.04
C CYS A 11 -1.02 -15.88 10.00
N ASP A 12 -0.85 -17.19 9.93
CA ASP A 12 -1.54 -18.01 8.92
C ASP A 12 -3.06 -17.89 9.00
N ALA A 13 -3.61 -17.65 10.19
CA ALA A 13 -5.04 -17.48 10.38
C ALA A 13 -5.60 -16.22 9.70
N ASP A 14 -4.74 -15.28 9.31
CA ASP A 14 -5.16 -14.04 8.65
C ASP A 14 -5.25 -14.18 7.13
N TYR A 15 -4.78 -15.29 6.56
CA TYR A 15 -4.74 -15.46 5.10
C TYR A 15 -6.12 -15.31 4.46
N GLN A 16 -7.12 -16.00 4.97
CA GLN A 16 -8.46 -15.95 4.41
C GLN A 16 -9.06 -14.56 4.47
N TYR A 17 -8.82 -13.84 5.55
CA TYR A 17 -9.26 -12.46 5.67
C TYR A 17 -8.62 -11.57 4.59
N CYS A 18 -7.31 -11.64 4.44
CA CYS A 18 -6.58 -10.85 3.44
C CYS A 18 -7.03 -11.22 2.02
N TYR A 19 -7.22 -12.50 1.73
CA TYR A 19 -7.70 -12.98 0.45
C TYR A 19 -9.06 -12.38 0.10
N ARG A 20 -10.02 -12.52 1.02
CA ARG A 20 -11.39 -12.04 0.79
C ARG A 20 -11.45 -10.52 0.61
N LEU A 21 -10.72 -9.79 1.44
CA LEU A 21 -10.68 -8.34 1.38
C LEU A 21 -10.08 -7.87 0.05
N THR A 22 -8.97 -8.44 -0.36
CA THR A 22 -8.31 -8.06 -1.62
C THR A 22 -9.19 -8.39 -2.81
N LYS A 23 -9.76 -9.57 -2.84
CA LYS A 23 -10.69 -9.96 -3.91
C LYS A 23 -11.88 -9.02 -4.00
N ARG A 24 -12.48 -8.68 -2.86
CA ARG A 24 -13.60 -7.75 -2.81
C ARG A 24 -13.25 -6.38 -3.39
N ASN A 25 -12.12 -5.82 -2.96
CA ASN A 25 -11.72 -4.46 -3.34
C ASN A 25 -11.16 -4.38 -4.76
N MET A 26 -10.52 -5.44 -5.24
CA MET A 26 -9.73 -5.40 -6.47
C MET A 26 -10.33 -6.19 -7.63
N TYR A 27 -11.42 -6.91 -7.41
CA TYR A 27 -11.97 -7.83 -8.40
C TYR A 27 -12.23 -7.15 -9.74
N ASP A 28 -12.89 -6.00 -9.74
CA ASP A 28 -13.24 -5.30 -10.98
C ASP A 28 -11.99 -4.82 -11.73
N LEU A 29 -10.99 -4.35 -11.00
CA LEU A 29 -9.71 -3.92 -11.61
C LEU A 29 -8.97 -5.11 -12.22
N PHE A 30 -8.91 -6.25 -11.53
CA PHE A 30 -8.27 -7.45 -12.06
C PHE A 30 -9.01 -7.98 -13.30
N CYS A 31 -10.34 -7.95 -13.29
CA CYS A 31 -11.11 -8.36 -14.47
C CYS A 31 -10.86 -7.44 -15.66
N ARG A 32 -10.78 -6.13 -15.41
CA ARG A 32 -10.59 -5.14 -16.46
C ARG A 32 -9.20 -5.21 -17.09
N HIS A 33 -8.17 -5.37 -16.27
CA HIS A 33 -6.78 -5.27 -16.74
C HIS A 33 -6.13 -6.63 -17.03
N TRP A 34 -6.52 -7.67 -16.27
CA TRP A 34 -5.83 -8.97 -16.36
C TRP A 34 -6.77 -10.13 -16.68
N GLY A 35 -8.02 -9.85 -17.04
CA GLY A 35 -8.96 -10.87 -17.49
C GLY A 35 -9.61 -11.68 -16.38
N GLY A 36 -9.35 -11.39 -15.11
CA GLY A 36 -10.01 -12.06 -14.00
C GLY A 36 -9.16 -12.16 -12.75
N TRP A 37 -9.75 -12.73 -11.72
CA TRP A 37 -9.12 -13.00 -10.45
C TRP A 37 -8.62 -14.45 -10.42
N VAL A 38 -7.34 -14.64 -10.13
CA VAL A 38 -6.72 -15.98 -10.07
C VAL A 38 -6.30 -16.28 -8.63
N PRO A 39 -7.04 -17.15 -7.92
CA PRO A 39 -6.76 -17.45 -6.51
C PRO A 39 -5.33 -17.92 -6.25
N ALA A 40 -4.78 -18.74 -7.15
CA ALA A 40 -3.43 -19.28 -7.01
C ALA A 40 -2.35 -18.18 -7.04
N GLU A 41 -2.57 -17.13 -7.82
CA GLU A 41 -1.63 -16.00 -7.90
C GLU A 41 -1.60 -15.22 -6.60
N PHE A 42 -2.75 -14.98 -5.97
CA PHE A 42 -2.79 -14.34 -4.67
C PHE A 42 -2.05 -15.19 -3.63
N ARG A 43 -2.32 -16.49 -3.60
CA ARG A 43 -1.67 -17.38 -2.65
C ARG A 43 -0.15 -17.42 -2.81
N LYS A 44 0.31 -17.43 -4.04
CA LYS A 44 1.74 -17.42 -4.37
C LYS A 44 2.45 -16.15 -3.89
N GLY A 45 1.77 -14.99 -4.01
CA GLY A 45 2.32 -13.70 -3.61
C GLY A 45 2.17 -13.37 -2.14
N PHE A 46 1.39 -14.14 -1.38
CA PHE A 46 1.14 -13.82 0.04
C PHE A 46 2.22 -14.41 0.93
N ASN A 47 2.93 -13.53 1.63
CA ASN A 47 3.91 -13.92 2.66
C ASN A 47 3.53 -13.24 3.98
N PRO A 48 3.07 -14.00 5.00
CA PRO A 48 2.65 -13.40 6.27
C PRO A 48 3.75 -12.63 6.99
N ASP A 49 5.02 -12.95 6.73
CA ASP A 49 6.14 -12.21 7.33
C ASP A 49 6.21 -10.76 6.85
N ASN A 50 5.64 -10.46 5.67
CA ASN A 50 5.59 -9.10 5.12
C ASN A 50 4.29 -8.39 5.47
N VAL A 51 3.34 -9.07 6.10
CA VAL A 51 1.97 -8.58 6.28
C VAL A 51 1.74 -8.10 7.70
N SER A 52 1.11 -6.94 7.82
CA SER A 52 0.63 -6.39 9.09
C SER A 52 -0.88 -6.19 8.99
N ILE A 53 -1.60 -6.55 10.04
CA ILE A 53 -3.05 -6.45 10.11
C ILE A 53 -3.42 -5.16 10.83
N VAL A 54 -4.36 -4.41 10.26
CA VAL A 54 -4.91 -3.19 10.86
C VAL A 54 -6.12 -3.57 11.69
N ILE A 55 -6.12 -3.16 12.96
CA ILE A 55 -7.17 -3.48 13.93
C ILE A 55 -7.83 -2.18 14.40
N MET A 56 -9.15 -2.15 14.39
CA MET A 56 -9.97 -1.11 15.00
C MET A 56 -11.12 -1.76 15.76
N ASN A 57 -11.35 -1.31 17.00
CA ASN A 57 -12.42 -1.87 17.85
C ASN A 57 -12.35 -3.42 17.91
N GLU A 58 -11.13 -3.94 18.12
CA GLU A 58 -10.85 -5.38 18.23
C GLU A 58 -11.17 -6.20 16.97
N ARG A 59 -11.39 -5.54 15.82
CA ARG A 59 -11.72 -6.20 14.55
C ARG A 59 -10.66 -5.90 13.49
N ARG A 60 -10.42 -6.88 12.64
CA ARG A 60 -9.59 -6.67 11.46
C ARG A 60 -10.31 -5.76 10.48
N VAL A 61 -9.68 -4.65 10.10
CA VAL A 61 -10.27 -3.67 9.18
C VAL A 61 -9.40 -3.42 7.95
N GLY A 62 -8.27 -4.10 7.85
CA GLY A 62 -7.39 -3.99 6.70
C GLY A 62 -6.06 -4.68 6.93
N TYR A 63 -5.20 -4.56 5.94
CA TYR A 63 -3.82 -5.05 6.05
C TYR A 63 -2.91 -4.27 5.11
N LEU A 64 -1.62 -4.33 5.42
CA LEU A 64 -0.59 -3.85 4.51
C LEU A 64 0.48 -4.91 4.37
N SER A 65 1.03 -5.03 3.16
CA SER A 65 2.13 -5.92 2.85
C SER A 65 3.27 -5.11 2.28
N ILE A 66 4.40 -5.09 2.99
CA ILE A 66 5.59 -4.37 2.58
C ILE A 66 6.79 -5.29 2.71
N LYS A 67 7.75 -5.12 1.83
CA LYS A 67 9.00 -5.88 1.90
C LYS A 67 10.21 -4.99 1.59
N PRO A 68 11.33 -5.19 2.28
CA PRO A 68 12.58 -4.58 1.87
C PRO A 68 13.09 -5.24 0.59
N ASP A 69 13.80 -4.47 -0.22
CA ASP A 69 14.54 -4.99 -1.36
C ASP A 69 15.86 -4.22 -1.53
N ASP A 70 16.59 -4.48 -2.59
CA ASP A 70 17.92 -3.86 -2.81
C ASP A 70 17.86 -2.34 -2.95
N GLN A 71 16.70 -1.77 -3.26
CA GLN A 71 16.53 -0.35 -3.50
C GLN A 71 15.85 0.39 -2.35
N GLY A 72 15.30 -0.32 -1.38
CA GLY A 72 14.58 0.27 -0.25
C GLY A 72 13.38 -0.56 0.15
N MET A 73 12.19 0.05 0.17
CA MET A 73 10.94 -0.62 0.54
C MET A 73 10.00 -0.71 -0.65
N TYR A 74 9.32 -1.84 -0.76
CA TYR A 74 8.26 -2.03 -1.75
C TYR A 74 6.93 -2.29 -1.05
N ILE A 75 5.93 -1.49 -1.36
CA ILE A 75 4.56 -1.71 -0.89
C ILE A 75 3.89 -2.69 -1.85
N GLU A 76 3.72 -3.92 -1.41
CA GLU A 76 3.10 -4.97 -2.22
C GLU A 76 1.59 -4.81 -2.29
N ASN A 77 0.98 -4.45 -1.15
CA ASN A 77 -0.46 -4.35 -1.06
C ASN A 77 -0.88 -3.51 0.13
N ILE A 78 -1.96 -2.77 -0.04
CA ILE A 78 -2.62 -2.08 1.07
C ILE A 78 -4.11 -2.13 0.80
N GLN A 79 -4.85 -2.72 1.72
CA GLN A 79 -6.30 -2.90 1.58
C GLN A 79 -6.99 -2.53 2.88
N LEU A 80 -8.06 -1.77 2.76
CA LEU A 80 -8.93 -1.42 3.88
C LEU A 80 -10.34 -1.89 3.61
N SER A 81 -11.06 -2.20 4.68
CA SER A 81 -12.48 -2.49 4.61
C SER A 81 -13.21 -1.34 3.89
N PRO A 82 -14.13 -1.64 2.95
CA PRO A 82 -14.85 -0.60 2.20
C PRO A 82 -15.54 0.44 3.09
N SER A 83 -15.99 0.05 4.29
CA SER A 83 -16.63 0.97 5.23
C SER A 83 -15.69 2.10 5.71
N LEU A 84 -14.38 1.92 5.55
CA LEU A 84 -13.38 2.92 5.92
C LEU A 84 -12.89 3.76 4.75
N HIS A 85 -13.29 3.43 3.53
CA HIS A 85 -12.88 4.20 2.35
C HIS A 85 -13.41 5.63 2.45
N GLY A 86 -12.57 6.60 2.08
CA GLY A 86 -12.92 8.02 2.11
C GLY A 86 -12.96 8.65 3.49
N ARG A 87 -12.53 7.95 4.55
CA ARG A 87 -12.54 8.45 5.93
C ARG A 87 -11.15 8.89 6.44
N GLY A 88 -10.15 8.89 5.57
CA GLY A 88 -8.79 9.35 5.90
C GLY A 88 -7.91 8.36 6.63
N ILE A 89 -8.41 7.18 6.98
CA ILE A 89 -7.60 6.19 7.72
C ILE A 89 -6.45 5.64 6.85
N GLY A 90 -6.69 5.43 5.56
CA GLY A 90 -5.63 5.00 4.64
C GLY A 90 -4.52 6.02 4.52
N THR A 91 -4.87 7.30 4.45
CA THR A 91 -3.90 8.40 4.46
C THR A 91 -3.06 8.37 5.71
N GLU A 92 -3.70 8.25 6.88
CA GLU A 92 -3.01 8.23 8.16
C GLU A 92 -2.04 7.05 8.29
N ILE A 93 -2.47 5.85 7.88
CA ILE A 93 -1.63 4.65 7.91
C ILE A 93 -0.41 4.83 7.00
N LEU A 94 -0.63 5.32 5.78
CA LEU A 94 0.45 5.55 4.82
C LEU A 94 1.41 6.63 5.30
N GLU A 95 0.93 7.73 5.84
CA GLU A 95 1.78 8.78 6.39
C GLU A 95 2.71 8.26 7.48
N GLN A 96 2.21 7.42 8.37
CA GLN A 96 3.02 6.81 9.42
C GLN A 96 4.04 5.84 8.85
N LEU A 97 3.66 5.04 7.85
CA LEU A 97 4.58 4.14 7.17
C LEU A 97 5.71 4.91 6.49
N LEU A 98 5.36 5.97 5.76
CA LEU A 98 6.33 6.81 5.05
C LEU A 98 7.28 7.50 6.02
N LYS A 99 6.79 7.93 7.17
CA LYS A 99 7.64 8.56 8.20
C LYS A 99 8.67 7.59 8.78
N ARG A 100 8.29 6.31 8.99
CA ARG A 100 9.24 5.29 9.45
C ARG A 100 10.35 5.01 8.45
N HIS A 101 10.05 5.15 7.17
CA HIS A 101 10.96 4.81 6.07
C HIS A 101 11.38 6.05 5.27
N GLU A 102 11.40 7.20 5.90
CA GLU A 102 11.64 8.49 5.25
C GLU A 102 13.02 8.61 4.59
N ARG A 103 13.97 7.76 4.98
CA ARG A 103 15.33 7.74 4.41
C ARG A 103 15.50 6.70 3.29
N GLU A 104 14.45 5.99 2.94
CA GLU A 104 14.48 4.94 1.95
C GLU A 104 13.67 5.32 0.72
N PHE A 105 14.03 4.76 -0.43
CA PHE A 105 13.16 4.75 -1.59
C PHE A 105 11.97 3.85 -1.28
N ILE A 106 10.77 4.32 -1.55
CA ILE A 106 9.55 3.55 -1.37
C ILE A 106 8.87 3.45 -2.73
N ARG A 107 8.61 2.23 -3.18
CA ARG A 107 8.04 1.95 -4.50
C ARG A 107 6.75 1.19 -4.37
N LEU A 108 5.89 1.35 -5.35
CA LEU A 108 4.67 0.58 -5.48
C LEU A 108 4.27 0.49 -6.96
N THR A 109 3.37 -0.44 -7.25
CA THR A 109 2.72 -0.56 -8.54
C THR A 109 1.22 -0.51 -8.32
N THR A 110 0.51 0.27 -9.13
CA THR A 110 -0.95 0.39 -9.03
C THR A 110 -1.55 0.43 -10.45
N PHE A 111 -2.82 0.07 -10.57
CA PHE A 111 -3.53 0.27 -11.84
C PHE A 111 -3.75 1.76 -12.10
N SER A 112 -3.64 2.16 -13.35
CA SER A 112 -3.74 3.58 -13.75
C SER A 112 -5.09 4.21 -13.40
N ASP A 113 -6.15 3.41 -13.35
CA ASP A 113 -7.50 3.85 -13.02
C ASP A 113 -7.91 3.49 -11.57
N ASN A 114 -6.97 3.05 -10.74
CA ASN A 114 -7.22 2.81 -9.32
C ASN A 114 -7.38 4.16 -8.60
N PRO A 115 -8.50 4.39 -7.90
CA PRO A 115 -8.70 5.64 -7.16
C PRO A 115 -7.61 5.96 -6.15
N ALA A 116 -6.93 4.95 -5.61
CA ALA A 116 -5.82 5.13 -4.67
C ALA A 116 -4.62 5.87 -5.27
N ARG A 117 -4.53 5.95 -6.60
CA ARG A 117 -3.48 6.70 -7.29
C ARG A 117 -3.38 8.15 -6.78
N ARG A 118 -4.51 8.82 -6.60
CA ARG A 118 -4.54 10.21 -6.13
C ARG A 118 -3.97 10.35 -4.73
N LEU A 119 -4.23 9.37 -3.87
CA LEU A 119 -3.67 9.34 -2.53
C LEU A 119 -2.15 9.24 -2.59
N TYR A 120 -1.62 8.34 -3.40
CA TYR A 120 -0.17 8.19 -3.55
C TYR A 120 0.47 9.46 -4.07
N GLU A 121 -0.12 10.11 -5.06
CA GLU A 121 0.40 11.38 -5.59
C GLU A 121 0.44 12.47 -4.53
N ARG A 122 -0.62 12.59 -3.71
CA ARG A 122 -0.65 13.56 -2.60
C ARG A 122 0.43 13.29 -1.56
N LEU A 123 0.81 12.02 -1.38
CA LEU A 123 1.84 11.64 -0.41
C LEU A 123 3.26 11.70 -0.99
N GLY A 124 3.43 12.24 -2.18
CA GLY A 124 4.73 12.50 -2.76
C GLY A 124 5.27 11.42 -3.69
N PHE A 125 4.45 10.41 -4.03
CA PHE A 125 4.85 9.42 -5.03
C PHE A 125 4.78 10.03 -6.43
N ILE A 126 5.78 9.75 -7.25
CA ILE A 126 5.86 10.16 -8.65
C ILE A 126 5.81 8.94 -9.55
N ILE A 127 5.21 9.10 -10.73
CA ILE A 127 5.11 8.03 -11.72
C ILE A 127 6.45 7.92 -12.44
N THR A 128 7.03 6.72 -12.43
CA THR A 128 8.30 6.44 -13.12
C THR A 128 8.12 5.61 -14.38
N GLU A 129 7.04 4.84 -14.48
CA GLU A 129 6.80 3.99 -15.64
C GLU A 129 5.30 3.72 -15.81
N HIS A 130 4.86 3.66 -17.07
CA HIS A 130 3.54 3.15 -17.47
C HIS A 130 3.75 1.82 -18.20
N ARG A 131 3.04 0.77 -17.79
CA ARG A 131 3.14 -0.52 -18.44
C ARG A 131 1.82 -1.28 -18.34
N ASP A 132 1.18 -1.52 -19.51
CA ASP A 132 -0.01 -2.39 -19.63
C ASP A 132 -1.11 -2.11 -18.60
N GLY A 133 -1.46 -0.83 -18.45
CA GLY A 133 -2.52 -0.41 -17.54
C GLY A 133 -2.07 -0.25 -16.09
N THR A 134 -0.79 -0.44 -15.80
CA THR A 134 -0.23 -0.20 -14.47
C THR A 134 0.74 0.99 -14.47
N LEU A 135 0.92 1.57 -13.30
CA LEU A 135 1.86 2.64 -13.02
C LEU A 135 2.85 2.15 -11.97
N GLN A 136 4.14 2.31 -12.24
CA GLN A 136 5.15 2.23 -11.20
C GLN A 136 5.33 3.62 -10.59
N MET A 137 5.34 3.69 -9.27
CA MET A 137 5.45 4.93 -8.55
C MET A 137 6.54 4.83 -7.49
N VAL A 138 7.23 5.94 -7.27
CA VAL A 138 8.35 6.02 -6.31
C VAL A 138 8.21 7.27 -5.46
N ARG A 139 8.48 7.12 -4.17
CA ARG A 139 8.69 8.24 -3.27
C ARG A 139 10.17 8.31 -2.91
N LEU A 140 10.77 9.47 -3.15
CA LEU A 140 12.19 9.69 -2.89
C LEU A 140 12.47 9.87 -1.41
N PRO A 141 13.65 9.45 -0.92
CA PRO A 141 14.05 9.70 0.46
C PRO A 141 14.11 11.18 0.80
N ASN A 142 13.77 11.53 2.04
CA ASN A 142 13.83 12.92 2.52
C ASN A 142 15.21 13.55 2.44
N ILE A 143 16.26 12.74 2.42
CA ILE A 143 17.64 13.22 2.30
C ILE A 143 17.83 14.08 1.04
N TYR A 144 17.12 13.78 -0.05
CA TYR A 144 17.19 14.56 -1.28
C TYR A 144 16.42 15.88 -1.16
N MET A 145 15.37 15.93 -0.35
CA MET A 145 14.61 17.16 -0.09
C MET A 145 15.40 18.12 0.79
N THR A 146 16.11 17.60 1.80
CA THR A 146 16.94 18.41 2.71
C THR A 146 18.11 19.07 1.98
N SER A 147 18.73 18.39 1.02
CA SER A 147 19.84 18.95 0.24
C SER A 147 19.39 20.03 -0.74
N ARG A 148 18.14 20.01 -1.21
CA ARG A 148 17.58 21.08 -2.06
C ARG A 148 17.34 22.38 -1.26
N VAL A 149 16.95 22.27 -0.01
CA VAL A 149 16.73 23.44 0.86
C VAL A 149 18.03 24.09 1.27
N LYS A 150 19.10 23.31 1.46
CA LYS A 150 20.42 23.82 1.82
C LYS A 150 21.18 24.46 0.66
N GLY A 151 20.78 24.19 -0.58
CA GLY A 151 21.42 24.75 -1.78
C GLY A 151 20.96 26.15 -2.17
N ASN A 152 20.00 26.70 -1.46
CA ASN A 152 19.42 28.03 -1.73
C ASN A 152 19.86 29.11 -0.75
N ASN A 153 20.91 28.87 0.05
CA ASN A 153 21.50 29.89 0.94
C ASN A 153 22.84 30.37 0.41
#